data_2fd9a57a094f0e611630e0f7af85bedf
#
_entry.id   2fd9a57a094f0e611630e0f7af85bedf
#
_cell.length_a   1.000
_cell.length_b   1.000
_cell.length_c   1.000
_cell.angle_alpha   90.00
_cell.angle_beta   90.00
_cell.angle_gamma   90.00
#
_symmetry.space_group_name_H-M   'P 1'
#
loop_
_entity.id
_entity.type
_entity.pdbx_description
1 polymer ?
#
loop_
_entity_poly.entity_id
_entity_poly.type
_entity_poly.pdbx_seq_one_letter_code
_entity_poly.pdbx_strand_id
1 'polypeptide(L)'
;MRVLIATWPRRLGLALGILVLSAGLMLAWMMHDAQTTPRIYSDEELMKRLVIMPALLAGIVFLLGTALMHRPAQAATPKAEAAHAAAEATKPFMAQVVGLEWLNPLQRRDYPTEWQLLWTLGLVKPNKNDDMVRTDPKSFTTLQKIVGVAFGNWGKETIRGYYRKYVDELLVLLADRYVMNPSYFYTVASKDRKEWRELAGIHVELAVPANRLDPVETQTYMREEMESAFNIGNEYFKSLWSRDTPPDVRVTQGGANAGFTSLNAALDYLQAHPQESVWVMNWDAPDFPSKESKINENLAVLFLAGPDLTTEREPLAWIGRAATGNVNDYERKAGTTRVIQAWKATIEAAAKNAGRSIADIQYTIHDAGKGSDTASERLAGLSRTLTETMLEFDYAKQTFNTAGLLGDMGAGSALTNVALAIARANHLGGSVLVAGTTNPEHPTAVVVAPPAKLTPIDPDKDWFRARGENNAYLPWWGRRHGENYGTVQGYSW
;
A
#
# COMPACT_ATOMS: atom_id res chain seq x y z
N MET A 1 31.28 -1.99 23.93
CA MET A 1 31.31 -3.13 24.87
C MET A 1 30.05 -3.99 24.83
N ARG A 2 28.82 -3.44 24.89
CA ARG A 2 27.55 -4.23 24.80
C ARG A 2 27.41 -5.07 23.53
N VAL A 3 27.93 -4.63 22.40
CA VAL A 3 27.81 -5.35 21.10
C VAL A 3 28.68 -6.62 21.06
N LEU A 4 29.80 -6.63 21.80
CA LEU A 4 30.75 -7.76 21.86
C LEU A 4 30.23 -8.93 22.72
N ILE A 5 29.27 -8.69 23.61
CA ILE A 5 28.73 -9.69 24.55
C ILE A 5 27.25 -10.00 24.29
N ALA A 6 26.69 -9.52 23.17
CA ALA A 6 25.26 -9.63 22.87
C ALA A 6 24.78 -11.08 22.61
N THR A 7 25.63 -11.95 22.04
CA THR A 7 25.24 -13.32 21.71
C THR A 7 26.13 -14.34 22.42
N TRP A 8 25.57 -15.52 22.73
CA TRP A 8 26.30 -16.61 23.40
C TRP A 8 27.62 -17.00 22.68
N PRO A 9 27.67 -17.16 21.34
CA PRO A 9 28.92 -17.48 20.64
C PRO A 9 30.02 -16.40 20.79
N ARG A 10 29.62 -15.12 20.83
CA ARG A 10 30.58 -14.02 21.01
C ARG A 10 31.17 -13.97 22.44
N ARG A 11 30.37 -14.33 23.44
CA ARG A 11 30.83 -14.44 24.83
C ARG A 11 31.84 -15.59 25.01
N LEU A 12 31.53 -16.73 24.37
CA LEU A 12 32.42 -17.87 24.35
C LEU A 12 33.75 -17.54 23.62
N GLY A 13 33.68 -16.86 22.48
CA GLY A 13 34.86 -16.41 21.75
C GLY A 13 35.72 -15.45 22.55
N LEU A 14 35.10 -14.53 23.30
CA LEU A 14 35.81 -13.58 24.20
C LEU A 14 36.44 -14.30 25.38
N ALA A 15 35.79 -15.25 26.00
CA ALA A 15 36.32 -16.07 27.10
C ALA A 15 37.51 -16.94 26.63
N LEU A 16 37.41 -17.56 25.44
CA LEU A 16 38.50 -18.32 24.81
C LEU A 16 39.69 -17.40 24.46
N GLY A 17 39.45 -16.22 23.95
CA GLY A 17 40.50 -15.23 23.67
C GLY A 17 41.26 -14.82 24.96
N ILE A 18 40.55 -14.61 26.05
CA ILE A 18 41.16 -14.27 27.36
C ILE A 18 41.92 -15.46 27.92
N LEU A 19 41.43 -16.69 27.75
CA LEU A 19 42.15 -17.89 28.20
C LEU A 19 43.49 -18.03 27.47
N VAL A 20 43.51 -17.89 26.15
CA VAL A 20 44.76 -17.97 25.37
C VAL A 20 45.72 -16.86 25.70
N LEU A 21 45.22 -15.61 25.83
CA LEU A 21 46.03 -14.45 26.13
C LEU A 21 46.66 -14.51 27.54
N SER A 22 45.87 -14.94 28.56
CA SER A 22 46.34 -15.08 29.94
C SER A 22 47.34 -16.22 30.11
N ALA A 23 47.11 -17.36 29.42
CA ALA A 23 48.06 -18.47 29.41
C ALA A 23 49.37 -18.08 28.74
N GLY A 24 49.32 -17.35 27.58
CA GLY A 24 50.48 -16.83 26.90
C GLY A 24 51.32 -15.82 27.74
N LEU A 25 50.64 -14.90 28.41
CA LEU A 25 51.30 -13.96 29.33
C LEU A 25 51.93 -14.67 30.50
N MET A 26 51.29 -15.69 31.08
CA MET A 26 51.82 -16.45 32.20
C MET A 26 53.04 -17.27 31.79
N LEU A 27 52.98 -17.86 30.57
CA LEU A 27 54.11 -18.58 29.99
C LEU A 27 55.33 -17.64 29.76
N ALA A 28 55.10 -16.45 29.17
CA ALA A 28 56.11 -15.45 28.94
C ALA A 28 56.76 -14.98 30.26
N TRP A 29 55.93 -14.76 31.29
CA TRP A 29 56.39 -14.39 32.63
C TRP A 29 57.25 -15.50 33.25
N MET A 30 56.83 -16.74 33.16
CA MET A 30 57.58 -17.91 33.67
C MET A 30 58.90 -18.09 32.94
N MET A 31 58.95 -17.87 31.64
CA MET A 31 60.19 -17.91 30.85
C MET A 31 61.14 -16.80 31.28
N HIS A 32 60.64 -15.61 31.57
CA HIS A 32 61.44 -14.49 32.06
C HIS A 32 61.95 -14.76 33.47
N ASP A 33 61.08 -15.31 34.36
CA ASP A 33 61.48 -15.65 35.75
C ASP A 33 62.57 -16.74 35.79
N ALA A 34 62.45 -17.76 34.89
CA ALA A 34 63.43 -18.81 34.72
C ALA A 34 64.82 -18.33 34.20
N GLN A 35 64.82 -17.19 33.49
CA GLN A 35 66.10 -16.53 33.05
C GLN A 35 66.80 -15.72 34.14
N THR A 36 66.01 -15.20 35.08
CA THR A 36 66.54 -14.35 36.17
C THR A 36 66.85 -15.11 37.41
N THR A 37 66.16 -16.17 37.72
CA THR A 37 66.36 -17.08 38.85
C THR A 37 66.22 -18.55 38.40
N PRO A 38 67.24 -19.44 38.58
CA PRO A 38 67.17 -20.81 38.21
C PRO A 38 66.18 -21.53 39.11
N ARG A 39 64.92 -21.58 38.72
CA ARG A 39 63.82 -22.19 39.46
C ARG A 39 63.20 -23.32 38.59
N ILE A 40 63.15 -24.51 39.13
CA ILE A 40 62.48 -25.65 38.49
C ILE A 40 61.05 -25.65 38.98
N TYR A 41 60.11 -25.43 38.06
CA TYR A 41 58.67 -25.49 38.35
C TYR A 41 58.23 -26.95 38.36
N SER A 42 57.50 -27.33 39.38
CA SER A 42 56.87 -28.67 39.43
C SER A 42 55.70 -28.77 38.45
N ASP A 43 55.34 -29.96 38.03
CA ASP A 43 54.17 -30.20 37.12
C ASP A 43 52.90 -29.66 37.75
N GLU A 44 52.76 -29.65 39.07
CA GLU A 44 51.58 -29.09 39.77
C GLU A 44 51.56 -27.55 39.67
N GLU A 45 52.69 -26.88 39.76
CA GLU A 45 52.81 -25.44 39.61
C GLU A 45 52.54 -25.02 38.14
N LEU A 46 53.04 -25.79 37.19
CA LEU A 46 52.76 -25.60 35.75
C LEU A 46 51.27 -25.68 35.45
N MET A 47 50.65 -26.73 35.96
CA MET A 47 49.21 -26.96 35.81
C MET A 47 48.37 -25.83 36.41
N LYS A 48 48.72 -25.38 37.65
CA LYS A 48 48.01 -24.28 38.31
C LYS A 48 48.17 -22.96 37.56
N ARG A 49 49.33 -22.64 37.07
CA ARG A 49 49.61 -21.30 36.44
C ARG A 49 49.20 -21.23 34.98
N LEU A 50 49.40 -22.31 34.20
CA LEU A 50 49.15 -22.28 32.75
C LEU A 50 47.71 -22.73 32.38
N VAL A 51 47.04 -23.50 33.26
CA VAL A 51 45.73 -24.05 32.94
C VAL A 51 44.68 -23.52 33.91
N ILE A 52 44.84 -23.71 35.21
CA ILE A 52 43.77 -23.46 36.19
C ILE A 52 43.53 -21.93 36.33
N MET A 53 44.55 -21.14 36.50
CA MET A 53 44.42 -19.67 36.64
C MET A 53 43.83 -18.99 35.40
N PRO A 54 44.31 -19.26 34.16
CA PRO A 54 43.69 -18.77 32.96
C PRO A 54 42.25 -19.23 32.77
N ALA A 55 41.91 -20.50 33.08
CA ALA A 55 40.55 -21.03 32.96
C ALA A 55 39.61 -20.36 33.97
N LEU A 56 40.04 -20.12 35.22
CA LEU A 56 39.24 -19.37 36.20
C LEU A 56 38.97 -17.94 35.73
N LEU A 57 39.95 -17.28 35.17
CA LEU A 57 39.84 -15.90 34.71
C LEU A 57 38.88 -15.82 33.51
N ALA A 58 38.97 -16.76 32.57
CA ALA A 58 38.04 -16.88 31.43
C ALA A 58 36.62 -17.19 31.88
N GLY A 59 36.45 -18.07 32.88
CA GLY A 59 35.18 -18.42 33.50
C GLY A 59 34.51 -17.22 34.19
N ILE A 60 35.27 -16.47 34.95
CA ILE A 60 34.79 -15.23 35.61
C ILE A 60 34.31 -14.20 34.57
N VAL A 61 35.03 -14.01 33.48
CA VAL A 61 34.66 -13.07 32.43
C VAL A 61 33.40 -13.55 31.71
N PHE A 62 33.26 -14.85 31.47
CA PHE A 62 32.06 -15.42 30.88
C PHE A 62 30.83 -15.26 31.80
N LEU A 63 30.99 -15.54 33.11
CA LEU A 63 29.93 -15.39 34.11
C LEU A 63 29.54 -13.93 34.32
N LEU A 64 30.49 -13.00 34.39
CA LEU A 64 30.24 -11.58 34.49
C LEU A 64 29.54 -11.05 33.22
N GLY A 65 29.94 -11.50 32.03
CA GLY A 65 29.29 -11.17 30.78
C GLY A 65 27.84 -11.67 30.73
N THR A 66 27.60 -12.85 31.30
CA THR A 66 26.24 -13.42 31.40
C THR A 66 25.40 -12.69 32.47
N ALA A 67 26.00 -12.38 33.64
CA ALA A 67 25.30 -11.67 34.71
C ALA A 67 24.95 -10.21 34.32
N LEU A 68 25.81 -9.53 33.55
CA LEU A 68 25.54 -8.19 33.03
C LEU A 68 24.39 -8.15 32.03
N MET A 69 24.14 -9.28 31.31
CA MET A 69 22.99 -9.41 30.39
C MET A 69 21.72 -9.88 31.13
N HIS A 70 21.87 -10.60 32.24
CA HIS A 70 20.77 -11.02 33.11
C HIS A 70 20.49 -10.07 34.27
N ARG A 71 21.18 -8.91 34.34
CA ARG A 71 20.65 -7.85 35.20
C ARG A 71 19.24 -7.57 34.71
N PRO A 72 18.19 -7.79 35.53
CA PRO A 72 16.88 -7.29 35.20
C PRO A 72 17.09 -5.81 34.90
N ALA A 73 16.64 -5.38 33.71
CA ALA A 73 16.61 -3.97 33.40
C ALA A 73 16.02 -3.30 34.64
N GLN A 74 16.77 -2.42 35.25
CA GLN A 74 16.30 -1.67 36.42
C GLN A 74 14.96 -1.12 35.97
N ALA A 75 13.87 -1.57 36.63
CA ALA A 75 12.52 -1.30 36.21
C ALA A 75 12.47 0.19 35.89
N ALA A 76 12.41 0.51 34.59
CA ALA A 76 12.07 1.84 34.15
C ALA A 76 10.80 2.14 34.91
N THR A 77 10.78 3.23 35.65
CA THR A 77 9.65 3.63 36.48
C THR A 77 8.37 3.34 35.66
N PRO A 78 7.36 2.67 36.22
CA PRO A 78 6.15 2.20 35.48
C PRO A 78 5.53 3.31 34.61
N LYS A 79 5.84 4.55 34.90
CA LYS A 79 5.42 5.75 34.20
C LYS A 79 6.17 5.98 32.85
N ALA A 80 7.43 5.54 32.71
CA ALA A 80 8.20 5.70 31.47
C ALA A 80 7.93 4.55 30.50
N GLU A 81 7.70 3.33 31.01
CA GLU A 81 7.35 2.18 30.20
C GLU A 81 5.89 2.26 29.70
N ALA A 82 4.97 2.73 30.57
CA ALA A 82 3.60 3.05 30.17
C ALA A 82 3.55 4.22 29.18
N ALA A 83 4.44 5.22 29.28
CA ALA A 83 4.54 6.29 28.30
C ALA A 83 5.17 5.84 26.98
N HIS A 84 6.13 4.92 27.01
CA HIS A 84 6.73 4.34 25.79
C HIS A 84 5.77 3.34 25.11
N ALA A 85 5.13 2.46 25.86
CA ALA A 85 4.08 1.58 25.36
C ALA A 85 2.85 2.36 24.89
N ALA A 86 2.48 3.45 25.59
CA ALA A 86 1.42 4.35 25.13
C ALA A 86 1.85 5.18 23.92
N ALA A 87 3.12 5.51 23.74
CA ALA A 87 3.64 6.19 22.55
C ALA A 87 3.75 5.24 21.35
N GLU A 88 4.10 3.97 21.55
CA GLU A 88 4.04 2.93 20.50
C GLU A 88 2.61 2.53 20.18
N ALA A 89 1.72 2.47 21.16
CA ALA A 89 0.28 2.21 20.96
C ALA A 89 -0.46 3.39 20.27
N THR A 90 0.18 4.56 20.10
CA THR A 90 -0.42 5.74 19.46
C THR A 90 0.01 5.93 18.00
N LYS A 91 0.97 5.14 17.49
CA LYS A 91 1.31 5.25 16.07
C LYS A 91 0.24 4.55 15.24
N PRO A 92 -0.47 5.28 14.37
CA PRO A 92 -1.55 4.68 13.60
C PRO A 92 -1.00 3.63 12.62
N PHE A 93 -1.75 2.57 12.42
CA PHE A 93 -1.40 1.58 11.42
C PHE A 93 -1.67 2.15 10.02
N MET A 94 -0.66 2.20 9.20
CA MET A 94 -0.74 2.62 7.80
C MET A 94 -0.17 1.54 6.90
N ALA A 95 -0.77 1.34 5.74
CA ALA A 95 -0.25 0.44 4.72
C ALA A 95 0.53 1.21 3.65
N GLN A 96 1.52 0.55 3.07
CA GLN A 96 2.18 0.96 1.85
C GLN A 96 1.25 0.66 0.66
N VAL A 97 1.06 1.61 -0.23
CA VAL A 97 0.49 1.35 -1.55
C VAL A 97 1.64 1.01 -2.49
N VAL A 98 1.74 -0.24 -2.91
CA VAL A 98 2.84 -0.72 -3.75
C VAL A 98 2.48 -0.84 -5.22
N GLY A 99 1.22 -0.65 -5.56
CA GLY A 99 0.72 -0.58 -6.92
C GLY A 99 -0.77 -0.27 -6.97
N LEU A 100 -1.26 0.01 -8.15
CA LEU A 100 -2.68 0.18 -8.42
C LEU A 100 -2.99 -0.04 -9.91
N GLU A 101 -4.24 -0.40 -10.19
CA GLU A 101 -4.81 -0.40 -11.53
C GLU A 101 -6.19 0.26 -11.53
N TRP A 102 -6.52 0.85 -12.67
CA TRP A 102 -7.79 1.50 -12.87
C TRP A 102 -8.33 1.20 -14.27
N LEU A 103 -9.52 0.64 -14.34
CA LEU A 103 -10.25 0.36 -15.57
C LEU A 103 -11.54 1.17 -15.60
N ASN A 104 -11.63 2.08 -16.55
CA ASN A 104 -12.77 2.97 -16.72
C ASN A 104 -12.98 3.27 -18.21
N PRO A 105 -14.23 3.40 -18.71
CA PRO A 105 -14.50 3.70 -20.12
C PRO A 105 -13.91 5.03 -20.61
N LEU A 106 -13.61 5.95 -19.71
CA LEU A 106 -12.96 7.21 -20.05
C LEU A 106 -11.43 7.10 -20.14
N GLN A 107 -10.94 5.93 -19.75
CA GLN A 107 -9.54 5.61 -19.82
C GLN A 107 -9.09 5.45 -21.28
N ARG A 108 -7.96 6.03 -21.62
CA ARG A 108 -7.25 5.76 -22.86
C ARG A 108 -6.35 4.55 -22.66
N ARG A 109 -6.69 3.39 -23.23
CA ARG A 109 -5.96 2.15 -23.04
C ARG A 109 -4.54 2.17 -23.60
N ASP A 110 -4.25 3.04 -24.53
CA ASP A 110 -2.94 3.28 -25.10
C ASP A 110 -2.02 4.18 -24.25
N TYR A 111 -2.53 4.64 -23.09
CA TYR A 111 -1.74 5.34 -22.07
C TYR A 111 -1.73 4.53 -20.77
N PRO A 112 -0.66 4.59 -19.99
CA PRO A 112 -0.58 3.86 -18.73
C PRO A 112 -1.51 4.44 -17.66
N THR A 113 -1.89 3.61 -16.70
CA THR A 113 -2.85 3.96 -15.64
C THR A 113 -2.44 5.21 -14.87
N GLU A 114 -1.16 5.35 -14.52
CA GLU A 114 -0.66 6.53 -13.82
C GLU A 114 -0.83 7.82 -14.60
N TRP A 115 -0.55 7.79 -15.91
CA TRP A 115 -0.75 8.95 -16.77
C TRP A 115 -2.22 9.33 -16.86
N GLN A 116 -3.08 8.33 -16.97
CA GLN A 116 -4.53 8.53 -17.08
C GLN A 116 -5.14 9.12 -15.82
N LEU A 117 -4.68 8.69 -14.64
CA LEU A 117 -5.08 9.28 -13.35
C LEU A 117 -4.66 10.75 -13.26
N LEU A 118 -3.41 11.06 -13.63
CA LEU A 118 -2.91 12.44 -13.62
C LEU A 118 -3.59 13.31 -14.69
N TRP A 119 -3.89 12.76 -15.86
CA TRP A 119 -4.67 13.45 -16.88
C TRP A 119 -6.09 13.74 -16.41
N THR A 120 -6.74 12.80 -15.76
CA THR A 120 -8.07 12.99 -15.16
C THR A 120 -8.06 14.15 -14.15
N LEU A 121 -6.99 14.30 -13.39
CA LEU A 121 -6.78 15.42 -12.46
C LEU A 121 -6.33 16.71 -13.15
N GLY A 122 -6.09 16.70 -14.47
CA GLY A 122 -5.60 17.85 -15.22
C GLY A 122 -4.12 18.21 -14.99
N LEU A 123 -3.34 17.27 -14.41
CA LEU A 123 -1.94 17.48 -14.05
C LEU A 123 -0.96 17.20 -15.21
N VAL A 124 -1.35 16.37 -16.17
CA VAL A 124 -0.57 16.09 -17.38
C VAL A 124 -1.42 16.27 -18.62
N LYS A 125 -0.79 16.38 -19.76
CA LYS A 125 -1.46 16.57 -21.06
C LYS A 125 -0.92 15.57 -22.08
N PRO A 126 -1.73 15.16 -23.07
CA PRO A 126 -1.23 14.42 -24.22
C PRO A 126 -0.15 15.19 -24.95
N ASN A 127 0.81 14.48 -25.50
CA ASN A 127 1.84 15.10 -26.35
C ASN A 127 1.20 15.66 -27.63
N LYS A 128 1.23 16.97 -27.79
CA LYS A 128 0.73 17.66 -28.98
C LYS A 128 1.44 17.28 -30.31
N ASN A 129 2.63 16.71 -30.20
CA ASN A 129 3.41 16.26 -31.37
C ASN A 129 3.08 14.80 -31.75
N ASP A 130 2.31 14.06 -30.90
CA ASP A 130 1.78 12.75 -31.28
C ASP A 130 0.87 12.89 -32.51
N ASP A 131 1.06 12.04 -33.53
CA ASP A 131 0.32 12.11 -34.78
C ASP A 131 -1.19 11.92 -34.60
N MET A 132 -1.64 11.09 -33.65
CA MET A 132 -3.05 10.94 -33.34
C MET A 132 -3.63 12.18 -32.67
N VAL A 133 -2.88 12.84 -31.80
CA VAL A 133 -3.29 14.10 -31.19
C VAL A 133 -3.37 15.22 -32.25
N ARG A 134 -2.48 15.19 -33.24
CA ARG A 134 -2.52 16.17 -34.38
C ARG A 134 -3.67 15.91 -35.33
N THR A 135 -4.00 14.65 -35.59
CA THR A 135 -5.06 14.29 -36.56
C THR A 135 -6.45 14.38 -35.96
N ASP A 136 -6.62 14.09 -34.70
CA ASP A 136 -7.88 14.19 -33.96
C ASP A 136 -7.66 14.76 -32.55
N PRO A 137 -7.35 16.06 -32.44
CA PRO A 137 -7.05 16.68 -31.16
C PRO A 137 -8.22 16.58 -30.17
N LYS A 138 -9.45 16.66 -30.63
CA LYS A 138 -10.63 16.60 -29.77
C LYS A 138 -10.71 15.25 -29.03
N SER A 139 -10.51 14.15 -29.73
CA SER A 139 -10.57 12.81 -29.16
C SER A 139 -9.44 12.51 -28.20
N PHE A 140 -8.29 13.18 -28.34
CA PHE A 140 -7.10 12.88 -27.53
C PHE A 140 -6.76 13.95 -26.50
N THR A 141 -7.41 15.10 -26.48
CA THR A 141 -7.17 16.17 -25.50
C THR A 141 -8.31 16.36 -24.52
N THR A 142 -9.45 15.70 -24.71
CA THR A 142 -10.61 15.75 -23.81
C THR A 142 -10.94 14.37 -23.28
N LEU A 143 -11.34 14.32 -22.00
CA LEU A 143 -11.90 13.08 -21.43
C LEU A 143 -13.26 12.82 -22.10
N GLN A 144 -13.37 11.69 -22.74
CA GLN A 144 -14.60 11.24 -23.37
C GLN A 144 -14.73 9.72 -23.28
N LYS A 145 -15.97 9.24 -23.25
CA LYS A 145 -16.24 7.81 -23.25
C LYS A 145 -15.68 7.21 -24.54
N ILE A 146 -14.79 6.25 -24.40
CA ILE A 146 -14.25 5.46 -25.50
C ILE A 146 -15.17 4.25 -25.72
N VAL A 147 -14.65 3.08 -25.72
CA VAL A 147 -15.43 1.84 -25.74
C VAL A 147 -15.51 1.35 -24.30
N GLY A 148 -16.70 0.97 -23.83
CA GLY A 148 -16.85 0.36 -22.52
C GLY A 148 -15.96 -0.89 -22.41
N VAL A 149 -15.37 -1.10 -21.24
CA VAL A 149 -14.50 -2.27 -20.97
C VAL A 149 -15.27 -3.56 -21.24
N ALA A 150 -16.54 -3.60 -20.87
CA ALA A 150 -17.42 -4.75 -21.08
C ALA A 150 -18.11 -4.79 -22.46
N PHE A 151 -17.76 -3.88 -23.38
CA PHE A 151 -18.37 -3.85 -24.71
C PHE A 151 -18.05 -5.14 -25.50
N GLY A 152 -19.05 -5.65 -26.19
CA GLY A 152 -18.90 -6.84 -27.05
C GLY A 152 -19.13 -8.17 -26.34
N ASN A 153 -19.75 -8.17 -25.19
CA ASN A 153 -20.10 -9.40 -24.46
C ASN A 153 -21.29 -10.13 -25.10
N TRP A 154 -21.17 -10.44 -26.41
CA TRP A 154 -22.03 -11.34 -27.19
C TRP A 154 -23.54 -11.14 -27.08
N GLY A 155 -24.04 -9.92 -26.94
CA GLY A 155 -25.45 -9.56 -26.96
C GLY A 155 -26.28 -10.00 -25.74
N LYS A 156 -25.65 -10.56 -24.71
CA LYS A 156 -26.25 -10.90 -23.42
C LYS A 156 -25.61 -10.09 -22.31
N GLU A 157 -25.63 -8.80 -22.48
CA GLU A 157 -25.08 -7.89 -21.47
C GLU A 157 -25.97 -7.94 -20.23
N THR A 158 -25.37 -8.36 -19.13
CA THR A 158 -25.94 -8.37 -17.79
C THR A 158 -24.92 -7.78 -16.85
N ILE A 159 -25.34 -7.32 -15.68
CA ILE A 159 -24.41 -6.83 -14.67
C ILE A 159 -23.35 -7.89 -14.32
N ARG A 160 -23.72 -9.16 -14.30
CA ARG A 160 -22.81 -10.29 -14.10
C ARG A 160 -21.82 -10.43 -15.26
N GLY A 161 -22.27 -10.25 -16.52
CA GLY A 161 -21.39 -10.26 -17.69
C GLY A 161 -20.40 -9.11 -17.69
N TYR A 162 -20.84 -7.91 -17.26
CA TYR A 162 -19.94 -6.78 -17.05
C TYR A 162 -18.89 -7.08 -15.97
N TYR A 163 -19.30 -7.63 -14.83
CA TYR A 163 -18.37 -8.01 -13.77
C TYR A 163 -17.30 -8.99 -14.25
N ARG A 164 -17.73 -10.07 -14.91
CA ARG A 164 -16.81 -11.08 -15.46
C ARG A 164 -15.82 -10.47 -16.43
N LYS A 165 -16.30 -9.66 -17.36
CA LYS A 165 -15.43 -9.00 -18.34
C LYS A 165 -14.40 -8.08 -17.71
N TYR A 166 -14.77 -7.37 -16.64
CA TYR A 166 -13.83 -6.53 -15.89
C TYR A 166 -12.76 -7.35 -15.15
N VAL A 167 -13.17 -8.47 -14.55
CA VAL A 167 -12.23 -9.39 -13.90
C VAL A 167 -11.26 -9.98 -14.93
N ASP A 168 -11.78 -10.46 -16.06
CA ASP A 168 -10.95 -11.03 -17.13
C ASP A 168 -9.91 -10.01 -17.65
N GLU A 169 -10.35 -8.81 -18.00
CA GLU A 169 -9.45 -7.73 -18.48
C GLU A 169 -8.38 -7.36 -17.43
N LEU A 170 -8.76 -7.28 -16.16
CA LEU A 170 -7.81 -7.04 -15.08
C LEU A 170 -6.79 -8.17 -14.97
N LEU A 171 -7.26 -9.40 -14.93
CA LEU A 171 -6.38 -10.56 -14.71
C LEU A 171 -5.47 -10.83 -15.90
N VAL A 172 -5.93 -10.59 -17.14
CA VAL A 172 -5.05 -10.63 -18.32
C VAL A 172 -3.90 -9.63 -18.18
N LEU A 173 -4.20 -8.38 -17.78
CA LEU A 173 -3.16 -7.38 -17.56
C LEU A 173 -2.16 -7.81 -16.48
N LEU A 174 -2.63 -8.46 -15.42
CA LEU A 174 -1.81 -8.82 -14.28
C LEU A 174 -1.05 -10.13 -14.50
N ALA A 175 -1.67 -11.13 -15.14
CA ALA A 175 -1.07 -12.44 -15.38
C ALA A 175 0.14 -12.37 -16.29
N ASP A 176 0.06 -11.67 -17.42
CA ASP A 176 1.19 -11.50 -18.33
C ASP A 176 2.41 -10.88 -17.63
N ARG A 177 2.16 -9.89 -16.80
CA ARG A 177 3.18 -9.18 -16.03
C ARG A 177 3.80 -10.05 -14.96
N TYR A 178 2.98 -10.84 -14.28
CA TYR A 178 3.42 -11.71 -13.21
C TYR A 178 4.26 -12.87 -13.72
N VAL A 179 3.83 -13.56 -14.77
CA VAL A 179 4.55 -14.69 -15.37
C VAL A 179 5.86 -14.26 -16.01
N MET A 180 5.89 -13.09 -16.67
CA MET A 180 7.05 -12.61 -17.41
C MET A 180 8.09 -11.92 -16.52
N ASN A 181 7.66 -11.27 -15.47
CA ASN A 181 8.55 -10.57 -14.54
C ASN A 181 7.97 -10.59 -13.12
N PRO A 182 8.20 -11.65 -12.35
CA PRO A 182 7.70 -11.76 -10.97
C PRO A 182 8.12 -10.62 -10.05
N SER A 183 9.27 -9.96 -10.29
CA SER A 183 9.68 -8.76 -9.54
C SER A 183 8.83 -7.53 -9.84
N TYR A 184 8.01 -7.60 -10.84
CA TYR A 184 7.11 -6.54 -11.22
C TYR A 184 5.97 -6.32 -10.21
N PHE A 185 5.52 -7.39 -9.60
CA PHE A 185 4.48 -7.38 -8.59
C PHE A 185 5.06 -7.70 -7.22
N TYR A 186 4.72 -7.02 -6.22
CA TYR A 186 4.68 -7.26 -4.78
C TYR A 186 5.58 -8.37 -4.24
N THR A 187 6.72 -8.63 -4.82
CA THR A 187 7.69 -9.53 -4.25
C THR A 187 8.33 -8.90 -3.05
N VAL A 188 8.33 -9.62 -1.94
CA VAL A 188 9.21 -9.32 -0.83
C VAL A 188 10.64 -9.43 -1.35
N ALA A 189 11.50 -8.47 -1.07
CA ALA A 189 12.90 -8.55 -1.39
C ALA A 189 13.51 -9.79 -0.73
N SER A 190 13.67 -10.87 -1.49
CA SER A 190 14.29 -12.10 -1.03
C SER A 190 15.78 -12.08 -1.33
N LYS A 191 16.59 -12.57 -0.41
CA LYS A 191 18.03 -12.75 -0.61
C LYS A 191 18.34 -13.82 -1.64
N ASP A 192 17.42 -14.76 -1.84
CA ASP A 192 17.53 -15.83 -2.84
C ASP A 192 16.42 -15.68 -3.89
N ARG A 193 16.81 -15.35 -5.12
CA ARG A 193 15.87 -15.24 -6.25
C ARG A 193 15.12 -16.54 -6.54
N LYS A 194 15.56 -17.69 -6.02
CA LYS A 194 14.83 -18.96 -6.12
C LYS A 194 13.64 -19.02 -5.16
N GLU A 195 13.62 -18.17 -4.14
CA GLU A 195 12.50 -18.01 -3.21
C GLU A 195 11.57 -16.85 -3.63
N TRP A 196 11.69 -16.41 -4.83
CA TRP A 196 10.88 -15.39 -5.44
C TRP A 196 9.45 -15.80 -5.44
N ARG A 197 8.69 -15.13 -4.57
CA ARG A 197 7.31 -15.42 -4.33
C ARG A 197 6.57 -14.14 -4.30
N GLU A 198 5.41 -14.18 -4.84
CA GLU A 198 4.43 -13.29 -4.37
C GLU A 198 4.17 -13.53 -2.88
N LEU A 199 3.88 -12.44 -2.18
CA LEU A 199 3.63 -12.44 -0.76
C LEU A 199 2.65 -13.55 -0.40
N ALA A 200 3.08 -14.49 0.33
CA ALA A 200 2.45 -15.65 0.98
C ALA A 200 0.99 -16.01 0.62
N GLY A 201 0.59 -15.86 -0.63
CA GLY A 201 -0.76 -16.07 -1.12
C GLY A 201 -1.44 -14.74 -1.48
N ILE A 202 -2.64 -14.82 -2.05
CA ILE A 202 -3.41 -13.65 -2.45
C ILE A 202 -4.62 -13.51 -1.55
N HIS A 203 -4.74 -12.35 -0.88
CA HIS A 203 -5.94 -11.95 -0.17
C HIS A 203 -6.59 -10.77 -0.89
N VAL A 204 -7.89 -10.85 -1.13
CA VAL A 204 -8.66 -9.85 -1.88
C VAL A 204 -9.85 -9.38 -1.07
N GLU A 205 -9.95 -8.07 -0.87
CA GLU A 205 -11.12 -7.39 -0.32
C GLU A 205 -11.84 -6.64 -1.46
N LEU A 206 -12.96 -7.18 -1.91
CA LEU A 206 -13.69 -6.70 -3.09
C LEU A 206 -15.02 -6.05 -2.70
N ALA A 207 -15.18 -4.77 -3.00
CA ALA A 207 -16.45 -4.05 -2.88
C ALA A 207 -17.25 -4.09 -4.19
N VAL A 208 -18.53 -4.46 -4.10
CA VAL A 208 -19.46 -4.55 -5.22
C VAL A 208 -20.81 -3.92 -4.87
N PRO A 209 -21.64 -3.57 -5.88
CA PRO A 209 -22.93 -2.97 -5.60
C PRO A 209 -23.88 -3.94 -4.84
N ALA A 210 -24.59 -3.38 -3.85
CA ALA A 210 -25.55 -4.14 -3.07
C ALA A 210 -26.72 -4.63 -3.94
N ASN A 211 -27.17 -5.85 -3.69
CA ASN A 211 -28.36 -6.46 -4.29
C ASN A 211 -28.35 -6.60 -5.82
N ARG A 212 -27.18 -6.48 -6.45
CA ARG A 212 -27.06 -6.58 -7.93
C ARG A 212 -26.21 -7.77 -8.37
N LEU A 213 -25.35 -8.27 -7.51
CA LEU A 213 -24.57 -9.49 -7.70
C LEU A 213 -24.76 -10.42 -6.50
N ASP A 214 -24.77 -11.71 -6.74
CA ASP A 214 -24.66 -12.71 -5.68
C ASP A 214 -23.24 -12.70 -5.12
N PRO A 215 -23.03 -12.49 -3.80
CA PRO A 215 -21.69 -12.37 -3.24
C PRO A 215 -20.90 -13.67 -3.30
N VAL A 216 -21.56 -14.83 -3.16
CA VAL A 216 -20.88 -16.13 -3.22
C VAL A 216 -20.41 -16.43 -4.64
N GLU A 217 -21.26 -16.15 -5.62
CA GLU A 217 -20.89 -16.32 -7.01
C GLU A 217 -19.79 -15.35 -7.45
N THR A 218 -19.87 -14.10 -6.99
CA THR A 218 -18.84 -13.07 -7.23
C THR A 218 -17.48 -13.48 -6.68
N GLN A 219 -17.46 -13.96 -5.45
CA GLN A 219 -16.27 -14.48 -4.78
C GLN A 219 -15.70 -15.68 -5.52
N THR A 220 -16.55 -16.65 -5.84
CA THR A 220 -16.14 -17.91 -6.50
C THR A 220 -15.52 -17.62 -7.85
N TYR A 221 -16.17 -16.79 -8.68
CA TYR A 221 -15.66 -16.41 -9.99
C TYR A 221 -14.29 -15.74 -9.90
N MET A 222 -14.15 -14.72 -9.03
CA MET A 222 -12.86 -14.02 -8.87
C MET A 222 -11.76 -14.98 -8.46
N ARG A 223 -12.03 -15.90 -7.53
CA ARG A 223 -11.05 -16.89 -7.07
C ARG A 223 -10.63 -17.84 -8.19
N GLU A 224 -11.61 -18.44 -8.88
CA GLU A 224 -11.35 -19.40 -9.96
C GLU A 224 -10.55 -18.77 -11.12
N GLU A 225 -10.89 -17.54 -11.51
CA GLU A 225 -10.17 -16.82 -12.55
C GLU A 225 -8.73 -16.45 -12.10
N MET A 226 -8.53 -16.08 -10.83
CA MET A 226 -7.19 -15.86 -10.29
C MET A 226 -6.36 -17.14 -10.27
N GLU A 227 -6.93 -18.27 -9.83
CA GLU A 227 -6.26 -19.56 -9.85
C GLU A 227 -5.81 -19.93 -11.26
N SER A 228 -6.69 -19.72 -12.23
CA SER A 228 -6.41 -19.97 -13.66
C SER A 228 -5.35 -19.02 -14.21
N ALA A 229 -5.56 -17.72 -14.04
CA ALA A 229 -4.68 -16.70 -14.62
C ALA A 229 -3.23 -16.77 -14.09
N PHE A 230 -3.08 -17.11 -12.82
CA PHE A 230 -1.77 -17.20 -12.16
C PHE A 230 -1.22 -18.62 -12.03
N ASN A 231 -1.91 -19.61 -12.59
CA ASN A 231 -1.51 -21.02 -12.49
C ASN A 231 -1.32 -21.52 -11.05
N ILE A 232 -2.14 -21.06 -10.11
CA ILE A 232 -2.07 -21.45 -8.70
C ILE A 232 -2.38 -22.95 -8.59
N GLY A 233 -1.54 -23.68 -7.84
CA GLY A 233 -1.66 -25.14 -7.71
C GLY A 233 -1.25 -25.93 -8.94
N ASN A 234 -0.76 -25.30 -10.00
CA ASN A 234 -0.27 -25.97 -11.18
C ASN A 234 1.09 -26.66 -10.90
N GLU A 235 1.17 -27.96 -11.15
CA GLU A 235 2.35 -28.77 -10.88
C GLU A 235 3.60 -28.30 -11.66
N TYR A 236 3.44 -27.70 -12.81
CA TYR A 236 4.53 -27.19 -13.64
C TYR A 236 5.09 -25.84 -13.14
N PHE A 237 4.35 -25.11 -12.29
CA PHE A 237 4.69 -23.76 -11.84
C PHE A 237 4.77 -23.63 -10.31
N LYS A 238 5.08 -24.72 -9.61
CA LYS A 238 5.16 -24.75 -8.12
C LYS A 238 6.05 -23.68 -7.50
N SER A 239 7.08 -23.25 -8.24
CA SER A 239 8.02 -22.22 -7.77
C SER A 239 7.47 -20.79 -7.83
N LEU A 240 6.35 -20.55 -8.51
CA LEU A 240 5.77 -19.21 -8.62
C LEU A 240 5.05 -18.78 -7.34
N TRP A 241 4.61 -19.73 -6.51
CA TRP A 241 3.79 -19.45 -5.35
C TRP A 241 4.45 -19.90 -4.06
N SER A 242 4.28 -19.11 -3.01
CA SER A 242 4.74 -19.47 -1.67
C SER A 242 3.87 -20.53 -1.02
N ARG A 243 2.61 -20.62 -1.44
CA ARG A 243 1.60 -21.58 -0.95
C ARG A 243 0.72 -22.03 -2.11
N ASP A 244 0.35 -23.30 -2.13
CA ASP A 244 -0.64 -23.87 -3.07
C ASP A 244 -2.08 -23.69 -2.55
N THR A 245 -2.34 -22.61 -1.84
CA THR A 245 -3.69 -22.29 -1.34
C THR A 245 -4.41 -21.37 -2.32
N PRO A 246 -5.71 -21.59 -2.53
CA PRO A 246 -6.49 -20.69 -3.37
C PRO A 246 -6.51 -19.27 -2.79
N PRO A 247 -6.74 -18.24 -3.63
CA PRO A 247 -6.92 -16.88 -3.16
C PRO A 247 -8.07 -16.75 -2.16
N ASP A 248 -7.83 -16.03 -1.06
CA ASP A 248 -8.87 -15.67 -0.09
C ASP A 248 -9.59 -14.41 -0.57
N VAL A 249 -10.70 -14.57 -1.25
CA VAL A 249 -11.52 -13.47 -1.77
C VAL A 249 -12.67 -13.19 -0.82
N ARG A 250 -12.81 -11.96 -0.35
CA ARG A 250 -13.92 -11.49 0.48
C ARG A 250 -14.69 -10.39 -0.22
N VAL A 251 -16.01 -10.48 -0.18
CA VAL A 251 -16.90 -9.57 -0.89
C VAL A 251 -17.68 -8.71 0.09
N THR A 252 -17.55 -7.39 -0.05
CA THR A 252 -18.34 -6.38 0.65
C THR A 252 -19.39 -5.81 -0.31
N GLN A 253 -20.66 -5.94 0.04
CA GLN A 253 -21.74 -5.33 -0.72
C GLN A 253 -22.11 -3.95 -0.17
N GLY A 254 -22.28 -2.96 -1.05
CA GLY A 254 -22.68 -1.62 -0.61
C GLY A 254 -22.85 -0.62 -1.74
N GLY A 255 -22.97 0.66 -1.36
CA GLY A 255 -22.96 1.81 -2.28
C GLY A 255 -21.57 2.41 -2.44
N ALA A 256 -21.51 3.70 -2.75
CA ALA A 256 -20.27 4.42 -3.07
C ALA A 256 -19.17 4.35 -1.98
N ASN A 257 -19.54 4.14 -0.72
CA ASN A 257 -18.58 4.01 0.38
C ASN A 257 -18.12 2.57 0.67
N ALA A 258 -18.64 1.56 -0.06
CA ALA A 258 -18.30 0.15 0.17
C ALA A 258 -16.79 -0.12 0.06
N GLY A 259 -16.10 0.56 -0.87
CA GLY A 259 -14.65 0.46 -1.01
C GLY A 259 -13.86 0.92 0.22
N PHE A 260 -14.37 1.86 1.03
CA PHE A 260 -13.73 2.22 2.30
C PHE A 260 -13.88 1.12 3.36
N THR A 261 -14.98 0.37 3.33
CA THR A 261 -15.17 -0.79 4.20
C THR A 261 -14.17 -1.88 3.84
N SER A 262 -14.05 -2.21 2.55
CA SER A 262 -13.02 -3.15 2.06
C SER A 262 -11.61 -2.68 2.37
N LEU A 263 -11.32 -1.38 2.26
CA LEU A 263 -10.03 -0.83 2.66
C LEU A 263 -9.73 -1.07 4.15
N ASN A 264 -10.71 -0.81 5.03
CA ASN A 264 -10.52 -1.04 6.45
C ASN A 264 -10.33 -2.53 6.78
N ALA A 265 -11.08 -3.42 6.12
CA ALA A 265 -10.90 -4.86 6.27
C ALA A 265 -9.49 -5.32 5.81
N ALA A 266 -9.00 -4.77 4.72
CA ALA A 266 -7.64 -5.01 4.24
C ALA A 266 -6.57 -4.55 5.23
N LEU A 267 -6.74 -3.40 5.86
CA LEU A 267 -5.82 -2.89 6.88
C LEU A 267 -5.86 -3.75 8.15
N ASP A 268 -7.05 -4.27 8.54
CA ASP A 268 -7.18 -5.24 9.63
C ASP A 268 -6.44 -6.54 9.32
N TYR A 269 -6.58 -7.02 8.09
CA TYR A 269 -5.86 -8.21 7.63
C TYR A 269 -4.35 -8.01 7.67
N LEU A 270 -3.83 -6.92 7.11
CA LEU A 270 -2.40 -6.61 7.11
C LEU A 270 -1.83 -6.41 8.52
N GLN A 271 -2.61 -5.88 9.45
CA GLN A 271 -2.20 -5.73 10.83
C GLN A 271 -2.05 -7.10 11.52
N ALA A 272 -2.89 -8.06 11.14
CA ALA A 272 -2.82 -9.45 11.62
C ALA A 272 -1.77 -10.28 10.86
N HIS A 273 -1.48 -9.93 9.61
CA HIS A 273 -0.59 -10.65 8.70
C HIS A 273 0.48 -9.71 8.10
N PRO A 274 1.42 -9.18 8.89
CA PRO A 274 2.32 -8.10 8.47
C PRO A 274 3.32 -8.48 7.36
N GLN A 275 3.45 -9.76 7.05
CA GLN A 275 4.32 -10.28 5.99
C GLN A 275 3.57 -10.60 4.69
N GLU A 276 2.31 -10.19 4.61
CA GLU A 276 1.47 -10.46 3.44
C GLU A 276 1.08 -9.16 2.73
N SER A 277 0.49 -9.29 1.54
CA SER A 277 -0.13 -8.19 0.80
C SER A 277 -1.62 -8.44 0.61
N VAL A 278 -2.33 -7.37 0.28
CA VAL A 278 -3.77 -7.42 0.05
C VAL A 278 -4.12 -6.64 -1.22
N TRP A 279 -4.99 -7.22 -2.03
CA TRP A 279 -5.65 -6.50 -3.11
C TRP A 279 -6.95 -5.92 -2.58
N VAL A 280 -7.09 -4.61 -2.65
CA VAL A 280 -8.33 -3.92 -2.30
C VAL A 280 -8.98 -3.43 -3.57
N MET A 281 -10.18 -3.91 -3.84
CA MET A 281 -10.86 -3.67 -5.11
C MET A 281 -12.24 -3.08 -4.90
N ASN A 282 -12.67 -2.27 -5.84
CA ASN A 282 -14.08 -1.91 -5.99
C ASN A 282 -14.51 -1.97 -7.45
N TRP A 283 -15.75 -2.31 -7.65
CA TRP A 283 -16.33 -2.39 -8.97
C TRP A 283 -17.82 -2.02 -8.97
N ASP A 284 -18.26 -1.34 -10.01
CA ASP A 284 -19.68 -1.17 -10.35
C ASP A 284 -19.85 -0.95 -11.87
N ALA A 285 -21.05 -1.16 -12.36
CA ALA A 285 -21.41 -0.98 -13.76
C ALA A 285 -22.90 -0.65 -13.91
N PRO A 286 -23.35 -0.16 -15.09
CA PRO A 286 -24.76 0.07 -15.37
C PRO A 286 -25.59 -1.22 -15.27
N ASP A 287 -26.86 -1.09 -14.90
CA ASP A 287 -27.82 -2.16 -15.09
C ASP A 287 -28.10 -2.37 -16.59
N PHE A 288 -28.44 -3.58 -16.92
CA PHE A 288 -28.80 -3.89 -18.29
C PHE A 288 -30.29 -4.34 -18.41
N PRO A 289 -31.02 -3.83 -19.37
CA PRO A 289 -30.68 -2.79 -20.36
C PRO A 289 -30.49 -1.41 -19.72
N SER A 290 -29.43 -0.73 -20.12
CA SER A 290 -28.86 0.46 -19.46
C SER A 290 -29.73 1.74 -19.48
N LYS A 291 -31.00 1.64 -19.89
CA LYS A 291 -31.85 2.83 -20.10
C LYS A 291 -32.15 3.63 -18.83
N GLU A 292 -32.03 3.03 -17.66
CA GLU A 292 -32.40 3.65 -16.38
C GLU A 292 -31.21 3.87 -15.46
N SER A 293 -30.14 3.11 -15.61
CA SER A 293 -28.99 3.23 -14.73
C SER A 293 -28.12 4.41 -15.13
N LYS A 294 -27.84 5.29 -14.14
CA LYS A 294 -26.90 6.41 -14.26
C LYS A 294 -25.49 6.04 -13.80
N ILE A 295 -25.27 4.79 -13.39
CA ILE A 295 -23.98 4.31 -12.93
C ILE A 295 -23.05 4.13 -14.13
N ASN A 296 -21.85 4.66 -14.04
CA ASN A 296 -20.78 4.39 -14.99
C ASN A 296 -19.96 3.19 -14.56
N GLU A 297 -19.61 2.34 -15.51
CA GLU A 297 -18.73 1.20 -15.27
C GLU A 297 -17.35 1.66 -14.79
N ASN A 298 -16.83 1.00 -13.78
CA ASN A 298 -15.55 1.32 -13.19
C ASN A 298 -15.01 0.19 -12.32
N LEU A 299 -13.70 -0.02 -12.40
CA LEU A 299 -12.96 -0.88 -11.48
C LEU A 299 -11.69 -0.16 -11.04
N ALA A 300 -11.42 -0.18 -9.74
CA ALA A 300 -10.12 0.21 -9.21
C ALA A 300 -9.59 -0.89 -8.29
N VAL A 301 -8.31 -1.15 -8.35
CA VAL A 301 -7.60 -2.04 -7.44
C VAL A 301 -6.36 -1.36 -6.88
N LEU A 302 -6.16 -1.47 -5.57
CA LEU A 302 -4.98 -1.04 -4.86
C LEU A 302 -4.28 -2.28 -4.32
N PHE A 303 -2.97 -2.30 -4.42
CA PHE A 303 -2.13 -3.35 -3.87
C PHE A 303 -1.44 -2.80 -2.64
N LEU A 304 -1.76 -3.36 -1.49
CA LEU A 304 -1.30 -2.88 -0.19
C LEU A 304 -0.36 -3.87 0.46
N ALA A 305 0.65 -3.36 1.17
CA ALA A 305 1.57 -4.13 2.00
C ALA A 305 1.68 -3.50 3.39
N GLY A 306 2.07 -4.30 4.37
CA GLY A 306 2.30 -3.82 5.73
C GLY A 306 3.42 -2.77 5.80
N PRO A 307 3.44 -1.91 6.84
CA PRO A 307 4.37 -0.78 6.92
C PRO A 307 5.84 -1.19 7.03
N ASP A 308 6.11 -2.34 7.60
CA ASP A 308 7.47 -2.84 7.86
C ASP A 308 7.92 -3.87 6.82
N LEU A 309 7.06 -4.18 5.83
CA LEU A 309 7.39 -5.12 4.78
C LEU A 309 8.34 -4.47 3.78
N THR A 310 9.52 -5.06 3.63
CA THR A 310 10.47 -4.63 2.61
C THR A 310 10.06 -5.21 1.26
N THR A 311 9.68 -4.35 0.34
CA THR A 311 9.38 -4.70 -1.05
C THR A 311 10.49 -4.20 -1.97
N GLU A 312 10.59 -4.75 -3.17
CA GLU A 312 11.55 -4.26 -4.19
C GLU A 312 11.16 -2.89 -4.74
N ARG A 313 10.02 -2.36 -4.32
CA ARG A 313 9.47 -1.09 -4.80
C ARG A 313 9.35 -0.08 -3.68
N GLU A 314 9.62 1.16 -4.05
CA GLU A 314 9.26 2.29 -3.21
C GLU A 314 7.72 2.39 -3.11
N PRO A 315 7.18 2.72 -1.94
CA PRO A 315 5.75 2.96 -1.81
C PRO A 315 5.29 4.10 -2.74
N LEU A 316 4.14 3.93 -3.38
CA LEU A 316 3.50 4.99 -4.16
C LEU A 316 2.91 6.06 -3.25
N ALA A 317 2.38 5.64 -2.12
CA ALA A 317 1.77 6.45 -1.08
C ALA A 317 1.61 5.63 0.20
N TRP A 318 1.20 6.28 1.27
CA TRP A 318 0.79 5.66 2.51
C TRP A 318 -0.70 5.92 2.74
N ILE A 319 -1.41 4.91 3.23
CA ILE A 319 -2.84 5.01 3.47
C ILE A 319 -3.19 4.52 4.88
N GLY A 320 -3.97 5.33 5.59
CA GLY A 320 -4.53 4.98 6.89
C GLY A 320 -5.96 4.43 6.78
N ARG A 321 -6.56 4.14 7.92
CA ARG A 321 -7.96 3.68 8.01
C ARG A 321 -8.91 4.80 7.60
N ALA A 322 -9.94 4.45 6.85
CA ALA A 322 -11.07 5.33 6.65
C ALA A 322 -11.84 5.52 7.97
N ALA A 323 -12.23 6.74 8.22
CA ALA A 323 -13.11 7.11 9.33
C ALA A 323 -14.52 7.38 8.82
N THR A 324 -15.53 6.91 9.54
CA THR A 324 -16.94 7.17 9.25
C THR A 324 -17.58 7.80 10.47
N GLY A 325 -18.19 8.97 10.29
CA GLY A 325 -18.96 9.65 11.31
C GLY A 325 -20.45 9.29 11.25
N ASN A 326 -21.20 9.74 12.25
CA ASN A 326 -22.64 9.66 12.23
C ASN A 326 -23.21 11.03 12.70
N VAL A 327 -23.98 11.67 11.85
CA VAL A 327 -24.57 12.98 12.11
C VAL A 327 -25.50 12.95 13.35
N ASN A 328 -26.07 11.80 13.65
CA ASN A 328 -26.97 11.63 14.78
C ASN A 328 -26.27 11.55 16.14
N ASP A 329 -24.95 11.39 16.17
CA ASP A 329 -24.16 11.38 17.41
C ASP A 329 -23.92 12.81 17.95
N TYR A 330 -24.35 13.85 17.23
CA TYR A 330 -24.11 15.24 17.56
C TYR A 330 -25.40 15.99 17.96
N GLU A 331 -25.28 16.81 18.97
CA GLU A 331 -26.35 17.70 19.38
C GLU A 331 -26.34 19.01 18.55
N ARG A 332 -27.51 19.67 18.52
CA ARG A 332 -27.60 21.00 17.90
C ARG A 332 -26.86 22.01 18.76
N LYS A 333 -25.92 22.74 18.19
CA LYS A 333 -25.15 23.79 18.83
C LYS A 333 -25.32 25.10 18.05
N ALA A 334 -25.31 26.23 18.77
CA ALA A 334 -25.29 27.53 18.12
C ALA A 334 -24.03 27.72 17.29
N GLY A 335 -24.17 28.28 16.10
CA GLY A 335 -23.06 28.56 15.19
C GLY A 335 -22.59 27.40 14.31
N THR A 336 -23.06 26.16 14.55
CA THR A 336 -22.67 24.98 13.72
C THR A 336 -23.83 24.02 13.52
N THR A 337 -23.76 23.19 12.48
CA THR A 337 -24.74 22.13 12.24
C THR A 337 -24.20 20.77 12.68
N ARG A 338 -25.08 19.78 12.92
CA ARG A 338 -24.67 18.40 13.22
C ARG A 338 -23.80 17.82 12.10
N VAL A 339 -24.12 18.13 10.85
CA VAL A 339 -23.38 17.70 9.67
C VAL A 339 -21.93 18.22 9.70
N ILE A 340 -21.74 19.51 10.02
CA ILE A 340 -20.40 20.11 10.11
C ILE A 340 -19.61 19.47 11.27
N GLN A 341 -20.25 19.24 12.42
CA GLN A 341 -19.60 18.58 13.55
C GLN A 341 -19.16 17.17 13.20
N ALA A 342 -20.02 16.39 12.52
CA ALA A 342 -19.72 15.05 12.06
C ALA A 342 -18.57 15.04 11.03
N TRP A 343 -18.63 15.91 10.01
CA TRP A 343 -17.53 16.03 9.04
C TRP A 343 -16.21 16.41 9.69
N LYS A 344 -16.21 17.40 10.59
CA LYS A 344 -15.01 17.82 11.30
C LYS A 344 -14.37 16.64 12.04
N ALA A 345 -15.14 15.94 12.86
CA ALA A 345 -14.64 14.79 13.61
C ALA A 345 -14.18 13.64 12.69
N THR A 346 -14.88 13.42 11.58
CA THR A 346 -14.50 12.40 10.60
C THR A 346 -13.17 12.74 9.93
N ILE A 347 -12.98 13.99 9.51
CA ILE A 347 -11.72 14.43 8.90
C ILE A 347 -10.56 14.37 9.90
N GLU A 348 -10.79 14.80 11.16
CA GLU A 348 -9.81 14.71 12.24
C GLU A 348 -9.40 13.25 12.51
N ALA A 349 -10.37 12.34 12.56
CA ALA A 349 -10.11 10.92 12.75
C ALA A 349 -9.34 10.30 11.56
N ALA A 350 -9.74 10.63 10.32
CA ALA A 350 -9.04 10.16 9.12
C ALA A 350 -7.60 10.68 9.05
N ALA A 351 -7.37 11.95 9.37
CA ALA A 351 -6.03 12.53 9.44
C ALA A 351 -5.19 11.83 10.52
N LYS A 352 -5.74 11.64 11.72
CA LYS A 352 -5.07 10.90 12.79
C LYS A 352 -4.73 9.46 12.38
N ASN A 353 -5.63 8.77 11.69
CA ASN A 353 -5.39 7.42 11.18
C ASN A 353 -4.25 7.36 10.16
N ALA A 354 -3.96 8.45 9.49
CA ALA A 354 -2.84 8.60 8.57
C ALA A 354 -1.59 9.24 9.24
N GLY A 355 -1.56 9.37 10.57
CA GLY A 355 -0.46 10.02 11.29
C GLY A 355 -0.26 11.48 10.89
N ARG A 356 -1.33 12.16 10.50
CA ARG A 356 -1.35 13.55 10.03
C ARG A 356 -2.30 14.39 10.88
N SER A 357 -2.16 15.70 10.76
CA SER A 357 -3.12 16.68 11.23
C SER A 357 -4.00 17.17 10.07
N ILE A 358 -5.11 17.83 10.38
CA ILE A 358 -5.93 18.49 9.34
C ILE A 358 -5.11 19.53 8.57
N ALA A 359 -4.20 20.23 9.22
CA ALA A 359 -3.34 21.24 8.60
C ALA A 359 -2.38 20.66 7.53
N ASP A 360 -2.10 19.35 7.57
CA ASP A 360 -1.27 18.69 6.58
C ASP A 360 -2.01 18.37 5.28
N ILE A 361 -3.34 18.51 5.26
CA ILE A 361 -4.17 18.23 4.09
C ILE A 361 -4.04 19.40 3.10
N GLN A 362 -3.55 19.10 1.91
CA GLN A 362 -3.33 20.09 0.86
C GLN A 362 -4.34 20.02 -0.29
N TYR A 363 -5.09 18.93 -0.38
CA TYR A 363 -6.04 18.70 -1.45
C TYR A 363 -7.17 17.76 -0.99
N THR A 364 -8.34 17.91 -1.61
CA THR A 364 -9.49 17.04 -1.32
C THR A 364 -10.08 16.48 -2.61
N ILE A 365 -10.34 15.19 -2.63
CA ILE A 365 -11.08 14.51 -3.70
C ILE A 365 -12.40 14.00 -3.13
N HIS A 366 -13.50 14.27 -3.83
CA HIS A 366 -14.85 13.90 -3.37
C HIS A 366 -15.76 13.47 -4.51
N ASP A 367 -16.87 12.82 -4.17
CA ASP A 367 -17.87 12.24 -5.08
C ASP A 367 -19.24 12.93 -5.02
N ALA A 368 -19.30 14.19 -4.64
CA ALA A 368 -20.58 14.88 -4.45
C ALA A 368 -21.47 14.96 -5.71
N GLY A 369 -20.86 14.93 -6.90
CA GLY A 369 -21.56 15.12 -8.16
C GLY A 369 -21.81 16.60 -8.49
N LYS A 370 -22.60 16.88 -9.51
CA LYS A 370 -22.95 18.24 -9.92
C LYS A 370 -24.36 18.29 -10.55
N GLY A 371 -24.93 19.49 -10.58
CA GLY A 371 -26.13 19.78 -11.35
C GLY A 371 -27.44 19.25 -10.75
N SER A 372 -27.46 18.94 -9.45
CA SER A 372 -28.67 18.56 -8.71
C SER A 372 -28.64 19.14 -7.31
N ASP A 373 -29.84 19.29 -6.69
CA ASP A 373 -29.98 19.74 -5.31
C ASP A 373 -29.26 18.77 -4.36
N THR A 374 -29.41 17.47 -4.60
CA THR A 374 -28.70 16.44 -3.81
C THR A 374 -27.18 16.58 -3.87
N ALA A 375 -26.62 16.90 -5.04
CA ALA A 375 -25.19 17.16 -5.15
C ALA A 375 -24.77 18.39 -4.37
N SER A 376 -25.60 19.44 -4.40
CA SER A 376 -25.36 20.67 -3.65
C SER A 376 -25.43 20.44 -2.13
N GLU A 377 -26.39 19.66 -1.66
CA GLU A 377 -26.53 19.29 -0.25
C GLU A 377 -25.33 18.46 0.25
N ARG A 378 -24.92 17.45 -0.51
CA ARG A 378 -23.72 16.64 -0.21
C ARG A 378 -22.48 17.49 -0.08
N LEU A 379 -22.35 18.47 -0.96
CA LEU A 379 -21.19 19.35 -1.01
C LEU A 379 -21.17 20.37 0.11
N ALA A 380 -22.33 20.93 0.48
CA ALA A 380 -22.44 22.04 1.44
C ALA A 380 -21.81 21.72 2.81
N GLY A 381 -22.08 20.53 3.33
CA GLY A 381 -21.51 20.08 4.60
C GLY A 381 -19.99 19.99 4.57
N LEU A 382 -19.44 19.33 3.55
CA LEU A 382 -18.00 19.16 3.36
C LEU A 382 -17.28 20.49 3.11
N SER A 383 -17.75 21.29 2.14
CA SER A 383 -17.11 22.55 1.76
C SER A 383 -17.06 23.54 2.93
N ARG A 384 -18.17 23.66 3.66
CA ARG A 384 -18.21 24.53 4.84
C ARG A 384 -17.27 24.04 5.94
N THR A 385 -17.20 22.75 6.19
CA THR A 385 -16.26 22.18 7.17
C THR A 385 -14.83 22.48 6.79
N LEU A 386 -14.45 22.27 5.53
CA LEU A 386 -13.09 22.54 5.05
C LEU A 386 -12.71 24.02 5.21
N THR A 387 -13.60 24.94 4.82
CA THR A 387 -13.34 26.38 4.92
C THR A 387 -13.32 26.90 6.37
N GLU A 388 -14.09 26.29 7.28
CA GLU A 388 -14.08 26.66 8.70
C GLU A 388 -12.89 26.08 9.48
N THR A 389 -12.37 24.91 9.04
CA THR A 389 -11.27 24.22 9.74
C THR A 389 -9.89 24.48 9.15
N MET A 390 -9.82 24.84 7.87
CA MET A 390 -8.58 25.08 7.12
C MET A 390 -8.65 26.47 6.51
N LEU A 391 -8.28 27.51 7.28
CA LEU A 391 -8.48 28.92 6.92
C LEU A 391 -7.81 29.34 5.61
N GLU A 392 -6.73 28.68 5.20
CA GLU A 392 -6.01 28.98 3.96
C GLU A 392 -6.42 28.06 2.79
N PHE A 393 -7.41 27.19 3.01
CA PHE A 393 -7.84 26.23 2.00
C PHE A 393 -8.71 26.90 0.93
N ASP A 394 -8.19 27.00 -0.28
CA ASP A 394 -8.95 27.47 -1.44
C ASP A 394 -9.75 26.31 -2.05
N TYR A 395 -11.01 26.22 -1.66
CA TYR A 395 -11.90 25.14 -2.08
C TYR A 395 -11.94 25.00 -3.61
N ALA A 396 -11.92 26.09 -4.37
CA ALA A 396 -12.03 26.05 -5.83
C ALA A 396 -10.79 25.47 -6.51
N LYS A 397 -9.61 25.65 -5.90
CA LYS A 397 -8.32 25.19 -6.47
C LYS A 397 -7.84 23.88 -5.86
N GLN A 398 -8.25 23.58 -4.61
CA GLN A 398 -7.74 22.47 -3.85
C GLN A 398 -8.74 21.31 -3.72
N THR A 399 -9.77 21.28 -4.58
CA THR A 399 -10.71 20.15 -4.62
C THR A 399 -10.86 19.57 -6.03
N PHE A 400 -11.21 18.30 -6.06
CA PHE A 400 -11.59 17.59 -7.28
C PHE A 400 -12.88 16.82 -7.06
N ASN A 401 -13.88 17.07 -7.89
CA ASN A 401 -15.18 16.42 -7.83
C ASN A 401 -15.23 15.29 -8.88
N THR A 402 -14.92 14.09 -8.46
CA THR A 402 -14.82 12.93 -9.35
C THR A 402 -16.15 12.64 -10.03
N ALA A 403 -17.24 12.58 -9.30
CA ALA A 403 -18.56 12.32 -9.89
C ALA A 403 -19.06 13.48 -10.76
N GLY A 404 -18.53 14.69 -10.54
CA GLY A 404 -18.78 15.84 -11.43
C GLY A 404 -18.16 15.69 -12.82
N LEU A 405 -17.07 14.93 -12.96
CA LEU A 405 -16.37 14.66 -14.22
C LEU A 405 -16.70 13.27 -14.77
N LEU A 406 -16.55 12.22 -13.96
CA LEU A 406 -16.68 10.83 -14.39
C LEU A 406 -18.12 10.32 -14.29
N GLY A 407 -19.03 11.08 -13.66
CA GLY A 407 -20.37 10.63 -13.33
C GLY A 407 -20.42 9.75 -12.06
N ASP A 408 -21.60 9.23 -11.76
CA ASP A 408 -21.78 8.32 -10.63
C ASP A 408 -21.18 6.94 -10.99
N MET A 409 -20.30 6.46 -10.17
CA MET A 409 -19.65 5.15 -10.33
C MET A 409 -20.12 4.15 -9.27
N GLY A 410 -21.17 4.49 -8.49
CA GLY A 410 -21.73 3.61 -7.47
C GLY A 410 -20.69 3.04 -6.52
N ALA A 411 -20.70 1.72 -6.30
CA ALA A 411 -19.73 1.03 -5.46
C ALA A 411 -18.27 1.16 -5.98
N GLY A 412 -18.08 1.52 -7.24
CA GLY A 412 -16.77 1.79 -7.86
C GLY A 412 -16.15 3.13 -7.47
N SER A 413 -16.80 3.98 -6.66
CA SER A 413 -16.36 5.36 -6.40
C SER A 413 -15.18 5.47 -5.43
N ALA A 414 -15.26 4.81 -4.27
CA ALA A 414 -14.33 5.04 -3.15
C ALA A 414 -12.87 4.85 -3.52
N LEU A 415 -12.51 3.67 -4.04
CA LEU A 415 -11.11 3.37 -4.37
C LEU A 415 -10.64 4.09 -5.65
N THR A 416 -11.53 4.48 -6.54
CA THR A 416 -11.18 5.38 -7.64
C THR A 416 -10.72 6.74 -7.12
N ASN A 417 -11.44 7.30 -6.16
CA ASN A 417 -11.04 8.54 -5.50
C ASN A 417 -9.70 8.37 -4.77
N VAL A 418 -9.48 7.22 -4.13
CA VAL A 418 -8.20 6.90 -3.49
C VAL A 418 -7.08 6.75 -4.53
N ALA A 419 -7.33 6.10 -5.67
CA ALA A 419 -6.34 5.98 -6.76
C ALA A 419 -5.90 7.34 -7.30
N LEU A 420 -6.86 8.25 -7.52
CA LEU A 420 -6.57 9.64 -7.90
C LEU A 420 -5.77 10.38 -6.83
N ALA A 421 -6.10 10.17 -5.55
CA ALA A 421 -5.37 10.76 -4.43
C ALA A 421 -3.93 10.24 -4.34
N ILE A 422 -3.71 8.94 -4.56
CA ILE A 422 -2.38 8.33 -4.62
C ILE A 422 -1.55 8.95 -5.75
N ALA A 423 -2.12 9.03 -6.94
CA ALA A 423 -1.44 9.62 -8.09
C ALA A 423 -1.01 11.07 -7.82
N ARG A 424 -1.92 11.88 -7.24
CA ARG A 424 -1.61 13.27 -6.88
C ARG A 424 -0.56 13.36 -5.78
N ALA A 425 -0.72 12.59 -4.70
CA ALA A 425 0.21 12.63 -3.57
C ALA A 425 1.63 12.21 -3.98
N ASN A 426 1.74 11.22 -4.87
CA ASN A 426 3.03 10.79 -5.41
C ASN A 426 3.66 11.83 -6.35
N HIS A 427 2.83 12.47 -7.19
CA HIS A 427 3.31 13.41 -8.20
C HIS A 427 3.71 14.77 -7.62
N LEU A 428 2.87 15.34 -6.74
CA LEU A 428 3.05 16.70 -6.20
C LEU A 428 3.51 16.75 -4.75
N GLY A 429 3.42 15.66 -4.02
CA GLY A 429 3.53 15.66 -2.57
C GLY A 429 2.26 16.15 -1.88
N GLY A 430 2.33 16.30 -0.56
CA GLY A 430 1.21 16.72 0.27
C GLY A 430 0.17 15.62 0.53
N SER A 431 -0.52 15.73 1.66
CA SER A 431 -1.57 14.78 2.01
C SER A 431 -2.86 15.14 1.29
N VAL A 432 -3.56 14.11 0.81
CA VAL A 432 -4.83 14.24 0.09
C VAL A 432 -5.95 13.61 0.90
N LEU A 433 -6.99 14.39 1.20
CA LEU A 433 -8.23 13.90 1.78
C LEU A 433 -9.11 13.30 0.69
N VAL A 434 -9.62 12.10 0.90
CA VAL A 434 -10.68 11.52 0.07
C VAL A 434 -11.96 11.48 0.90
N ALA A 435 -13.02 12.11 0.40
CA ALA A 435 -14.29 12.27 1.09
C ALA A 435 -15.43 11.58 0.32
N GLY A 436 -16.04 10.58 0.96
CA GLY A 436 -17.27 9.93 0.51
C GLY A 436 -18.50 10.72 1.00
N THR A 437 -19.17 11.40 0.10
CA THR A 437 -20.27 12.33 0.39
C THR A 437 -21.64 11.75 0.11
N THR A 438 -21.73 10.58 -0.49
CA THR A 438 -22.99 10.00 -0.98
C THR A 438 -23.97 9.62 0.13
N ASN A 439 -23.49 9.33 1.32
CA ASN A 439 -24.33 9.12 2.50
C ASN A 439 -24.27 10.36 3.41
N PRO A 440 -25.32 11.21 3.41
CA PRO A 440 -25.30 12.46 4.16
C PRO A 440 -25.33 12.27 5.69
N GLU A 441 -25.83 11.15 6.18
CA GLU A 441 -25.86 10.83 7.60
C GLU A 441 -24.53 10.25 8.12
N HIS A 442 -23.77 9.62 7.22
CA HIS A 442 -22.50 8.95 7.54
C HIS A 442 -21.35 9.48 6.66
N PRO A 443 -20.86 10.69 6.94
CA PRO A 443 -19.69 11.22 6.27
C PRO A 443 -18.51 10.26 6.45
N THR A 444 -17.83 9.93 5.35
CA THR A 444 -16.71 9.00 5.38
C THR A 444 -15.48 9.65 4.75
N ALA A 445 -14.32 9.47 5.34
CA ALA A 445 -13.09 10.07 4.85
C ALA A 445 -11.88 9.15 5.07
N VAL A 446 -10.90 9.25 4.18
CA VAL A 446 -9.58 8.67 4.33
C VAL A 446 -8.52 9.67 3.90
N VAL A 447 -7.34 9.64 4.50
CA VAL A 447 -6.20 10.47 4.11
C VAL A 447 -5.13 9.60 3.48
N VAL A 448 -4.70 10.01 2.29
CA VAL A 448 -3.55 9.47 1.57
C VAL A 448 -2.36 10.39 1.82
N ALA A 449 -1.29 9.85 2.39
CA ALA A 449 -0.06 10.57 2.63
C ALA A 449 0.98 10.27 1.53
N PRO A 450 1.80 11.26 1.13
CA PRO A 450 2.81 11.06 0.09
C PRO A 450 3.91 10.11 0.58
N PRO A 451 4.64 9.45 -0.34
CA PRO A 451 5.83 8.69 -0.02
C PRO A 451 6.98 9.62 0.39
N ALA A 452 8.02 9.05 1.01
CA ALA A 452 9.23 9.82 1.35
C ALA A 452 9.96 10.34 0.10
N LYS A 453 9.93 9.55 -0.98
CA LYS A 453 10.49 9.90 -2.27
C LYS A 453 9.39 10.05 -3.30
N LEU A 454 9.16 11.26 -3.77
CA LEU A 454 8.22 11.53 -4.83
C LEU A 454 8.77 11.03 -6.19
N THR A 455 7.84 10.65 -7.07
CA THR A 455 8.17 10.26 -8.44
C THR A 455 7.33 11.13 -9.41
N PRO A 456 7.62 12.43 -9.51
CA PRO A 456 6.85 13.33 -10.34
C PRO A 456 7.01 12.99 -11.81
N ILE A 457 5.92 13.14 -12.55
CA ILE A 457 5.95 13.15 -14.00
C ILE A 457 6.22 14.58 -14.45
N ASP A 458 7.19 14.76 -15.32
CA ASP A 458 7.40 16.05 -15.98
C ASP A 458 6.22 16.32 -16.93
N PRO A 459 5.39 17.35 -16.68
CA PRO A 459 4.23 17.65 -17.50
C PRO A 459 4.61 18.14 -18.92
N ASP A 460 5.84 18.59 -19.10
CA ASP A 460 6.34 19.07 -20.39
C ASP A 460 7.07 17.96 -21.17
N LYS A 461 7.27 16.80 -20.55
CA LYS A 461 7.85 15.65 -21.23
C LYS A 461 6.89 15.11 -22.30
N ASP A 462 7.44 14.81 -23.45
CA ASP A 462 6.71 14.17 -24.53
C ASP A 462 6.23 12.77 -24.14
N TRP A 463 4.95 12.66 -23.82
CA TRP A 463 4.27 11.41 -23.53
C TRP A 463 3.64 10.87 -24.80
N PHE A 464 4.23 9.80 -25.31
CA PHE A 464 3.67 9.09 -26.44
C PHE A 464 2.80 7.94 -25.96
N ARG A 465 1.79 7.60 -26.74
CA ARG A 465 1.02 6.40 -26.59
C ARG A 465 1.93 5.18 -26.72
N ALA A 466 1.63 4.14 -25.98
CA ALA A 466 2.27 2.86 -26.21
C ALA A 466 1.82 2.29 -27.57
N ARG A 467 2.75 2.10 -28.50
CA ARG A 467 2.47 1.61 -29.85
C ARG A 467 3.11 0.25 -30.13
N GLY A 468 3.28 -0.59 -29.14
CA GLY A 468 4.00 -1.83 -29.32
C GLY A 468 5.51 -1.70 -29.39
N GLU A 469 6.03 -0.52 -29.18
CA GLU A 469 7.46 -0.25 -29.24
C GLU A 469 8.07 -0.26 -27.83
N ASN A 470 9.18 -0.95 -27.65
CA ASN A 470 9.87 -1.14 -26.38
C ASN A 470 10.30 0.17 -25.68
N ASN A 471 10.33 1.28 -26.42
CA ASN A 471 10.81 2.57 -25.93
C ASN A 471 9.69 3.61 -25.73
N ALA A 472 8.44 3.25 -25.95
CA ALA A 472 7.36 4.22 -25.97
C ALA A 472 7.17 4.87 -24.60
N TYR A 473 7.51 4.14 -23.49
CA TYR A 473 7.12 4.61 -22.20
C TYR A 473 7.74 3.83 -21.04
N LEU A 474 8.25 4.53 -20.05
CA LEU A 474 8.66 3.95 -18.77
C LEU A 474 7.71 4.45 -17.68
N PRO A 475 6.94 3.56 -17.06
CA PRO A 475 6.03 3.93 -16.00
C PRO A 475 6.76 4.54 -14.80
N TRP A 476 6.23 5.62 -14.25
CA TRP A 476 6.89 6.33 -13.17
C TRP A 476 6.84 5.62 -11.81
N TRP A 477 5.89 4.74 -11.60
CA TRP A 477 5.86 3.92 -10.40
C TRP A 477 6.53 2.55 -10.54
N GLY A 478 7.51 2.46 -11.41
CA GLY A 478 8.41 1.31 -11.50
C GLY A 478 7.88 0.10 -12.26
N ARG A 479 6.75 0.21 -12.95
CA ARG A 479 6.31 -0.80 -13.87
C ARG A 479 7.16 -0.72 -15.12
N ARG A 480 7.96 -1.71 -15.35
CA ARG A 480 8.87 -1.76 -16.50
C ARG A 480 8.51 -2.90 -17.41
N HIS A 481 8.75 -2.66 -18.70
CA HIS A 481 8.93 -3.79 -19.59
C HIS A 481 10.16 -4.53 -19.16
N GLY A 482 10.07 -5.83 -19.10
CA GLY A 482 11.28 -6.62 -19.23
C GLY A 482 11.88 -6.25 -20.59
N GLU A 483 13.10 -5.77 -20.62
CA GLU A 483 13.82 -5.39 -21.84
C GLU A 483 13.79 -6.47 -22.93
N ASN A 484 13.40 -7.69 -22.60
CA ASN A 484 13.41 -8.85 -23.45
C ASN A 484 12.05 -9.30 -24.03
N TYR A 485 10.94 -8.71 -23.61
CA TYR A 485 9.62 -9.30 -23.90
C TYR A 485 8.69 -8.44 -24.75
N GLY A 486 9.08 -7.25 -25.15
CA GLY A 486 8.32 -6.43 -26.09
C GLY A 486 6.92 -5.99 -25.67
N THR A 487 6.46 -6.40 -24.50
CA THR A 487 5.16 -6.02 -23.98
C THR A 487 5.25 -4.73 -23.22
N VAL A 488 4.59 -3.73 -23.72
CA VAL A 488 4.47 -2.42 -23.11
C VAL A 488 3.14 -2.35 -22.40
N GLN A 489 3.13 -1.86 -21.21
CA GLN A 489 1.90 -1.59 -20.51
C GLN A 489 1.11 -0.49 -21.19
N GLY A 490 -0.20 -0.62 -21.26
CA GLY A 490 -1.08 0.43 -21.76
C GLY A 490 -1.35 0.34 -23.24
N TYR A 491 -1.35 -0.85 -23.80
CA TYR A 491 -1.78 -1.04 -25.17
C TYR A 491 -3.26 -0.82 -25.37
N SER A 492 -3.58 -0.07 -26.41
CA SER A 492 -4.82 -0.30 -27.14
C SER A 492 -4.59 -1.45 -28.13
N TRP A 493 -5.37 -2.45 -28.03
CA TRP A 493 -5.54 -3.46 -29.05
C TRP A 493 -6.61 -3.02 -30.05
#